data_6f0b0a8f4704c0e331d8b1a271227314
#
_entry.id   6f0b0a8f4704c0e331d8b1a271227314
#
_cell.length_a   1.000
_cell.length_b   1.000
_cell.length_c   1.000
_cell.angle_alpha   90.00
_cell.angle_beta   90.00
_cell.angle_gamma   90.00
#
_symmetry.space_group_name_H-M   'P 1'
#
loop_
_entity.id
_entity.type
_entity.pdbx_description
1 polymer ?
#
loop_
_entity_poly.entity_id
_entity_poly.type
_entity_poly.pdbx_seq_one_letter_code
_entity_poly.pdbx_strand_id
1 'polypeptide(L)'
;LNQWEFSASSKKLDTLFLFPCEVYIECPAGLGLLLIATDPDMTELKTFPLRHNLKLAPNTAFNVIPLASSLTWNILIGKNCCKEQQLTDFTKPLSTPYTYQPVSVPFHLRRILDCWFTKQSKACHIVQPAHKSYELIYVYEGSLDITLSSGTNTLQPHDLIIYRSDKADLSVQNGCSYLTVVFEVNHRRSLHILNHTFHCTSEMQQILWKLLIESEEHSYYTHTLMVCYLQEVLLLIMQFYETMNHKTLLTDSKSAQNDLLSEILAYMNKRLTEPLTIEDI
;
A
#
# COMPACT_ATOMS: atom_id res chain seq x y z
N LEU A 1 8.24 -42.31 -14.69
CA LEU A 1 7.73 -41.28 -13.80
C LEU A 1 6.24 -41.53 -13.57
N ASN A 2 5.78 -41.39 -12.35
CA ASN A 2 4.36 -41.23 -12.05
C ASN A 2 4.06 -39.74 -12.19
N GLN A 3 2.94 -39.43 -12.84
CA GLN A 3 2.50 -38.04 -13.10
C GLN A 3 1.08 -37.84 -12.62
N TRP A 4 0.84 -36.74 -11.91
CA TRP A 4 -0.48 -36.25 -11.58
C TRP A 4 -0.64 -34.84 -12.15
N GLU A 5 -1.74 -34.63 -12.84
CA GLU A 5 -2.12 -33.33 -13.39
C GLU A 5 -3.17 -32.67 -12.52
N PHE A 6 -3.03 -31.37 -12.28
CA PHE A 6 -3.92 -30.57 -11.47
C PHE A 6 -4.40 -29.36 -12.24
N SER A 7 -5.67 -29.03 -12.04
CA SER A 7 -6.26 -27.76 -12.44
C SER A 7 -6.69 -27.02 -11.20
N ALA A 8 -6.06 -25.87 -10.94
CA ALA A 8 -6.35 -25.04 -9.79
C ALA A 8 -7.03 -23.73 -10.23
N SER A 9 -8.12 -23.36 -9.57
CA SER A 9 -8.82 -22.09 -9.74
C SER A 9 -9.02 -21.34 -8.42
N SER A 10 -8.88 -22.04 -7.29
CA SER A 10 -9.02 -21.47 -5.95
C SER A 10 -7.72 -20.80 -5.50
N LYS A 11 -7.85 -19.59 -4.95
CA LYS A 11 -6.77 -18.89 -4.24
C LYS A 11 -6.67 -19.25 -2.76
N LYS A 12 -7.50 -20.18 -2.31
CA LYS A 12 -7.50 -20.72 -0.95
C LYS A 12 -6.97 -22.13 -0.95
N LEU A 13 -6.11 -22.43 0.00
CA LEU A 13 -5.44 -23.68 0.18
C LEU A 13 -5.56 -24.14 1.63
N ASP A 14 -5.94 -25.39 1.84
CA ASP A 14 -6.11 -26.02 3.16
C ASP A 14 -5.19 -27.23 3.36
N THR A 15 -4.48 -27.68 2.33
CA THR A 15 -3.61 -28.83 2.35
C THR A 15 -2.28 -28.58 1.66
N LEU A 16 -1.21 -29.24 2.10
CA LEU A 16 0.09 -29.34 1.41
C LEU A 16 0.37 -30.78 1.01
N PHE A 17 1.13 -30.94 -0.06
CA PHE A 17 1.71 -32.20 -0.45
C PHE A 17 3.05 -32.42 0.26
N LEU A 18 3.30 -33.66 0.72
CA LEU A 18 4.55 -34.07 1.36
C LEU A 18 4.96 -35.43 0.84
N PHE A 19 6.00 -35.47 0.01
CA PHE A 19 6.52 -36.72 -0.57
C PHE A 19 7.85 -37.11 0.08
N PRO A 20 8.07 -38.41 0.34
CA PRO A 20 9.33 -38.89 0.92
C PRO A 20 10.47 -38.94 -0.11
N CYS A 21 10.26 -38.49 -1.33
CA CYS A 21 11.20 -38.50 -2.42
C CYS A 21 11.29 -37.15 -3.13
N GLU A 22 12.22 -37.04 -4.05
CA GLU A 22 12.33 -35.87 -4.94
C GLU A 22 11.08 -35.72 -5.81
N VAL A 23 10.60 -34.50 -5.92
CA VAL A 23 9.44 -34.14 -6.72
C VAL A 23 9.84 -33.12 -7.79
N TYR A 24 9.38 -33.35 -9.01
CA TYR A 24 9.46 -32.36 -10.08
C TYR A 24 8.09 -31.74 -10.28
N ILE A 25 8.05 -30.43 -10.33
CA ILE A 25 6.84 -29.64 -10.57
C ILE A 25 6.97 -29.00 -11.94
N GLU A 26 5.97 -29.22 -12.79
CA GLU A 26 5.87 -28.59 -14.10
C GLU A 26 4.61 -27.71 -14.14
N CYS A 27 4.72 -26.56 -14.82
CA CYS A 27 3.62 -25.64 -15.02
C CYS A 27 3.40 -25.44 -16.54
N PRO A 28 2.66 -26.33 -17.20
CA PRO A 28 2.42 -26.23 -18.65
C PRO A 28 1.56 -25.04 -19.05
N ALA A 29 0.66 -24.57 -18.18
CA ALA A 29 -0.21 -23.45 -18.50
C ALA A 29 -0.62 -22.64 -17.28
N GLY A 30 -0.63 -21.31 -17.43
CA GLY A 30 -1.04 -20.37 -16.39
C GLY A 30 0.13 -19.77 -15.62
N LEU A 31 -0.21 -19.02 -14.58
CA LEU A 31 0.73 -18.37 -13.68
C LEU A 31 0.39 -18.76 -12.24
N GLY A 32 1.34 -19.33 -11.52
CA GLY A 32 1.13 -19.84 -10.17
C GLY A 32 2.13 -19.34 -9.14
N LEU A 33 1.78 -19.53 -7.88
CA LEU A 33 2.68 -19.44 -6.74
C LEU A 33 2.87 -20.83 -6.16
N LEU A 34 4.13 -21.22 -6.01
CA LEU A 34 4.54 -22.35 -5.20
C LEU A 34 4.61 -21.90 -3.74
N LEU A 35 3.90 -22.60 -2.85
CA LEU A 35 3.97 -22.43 -1.41
C LEU A 35 4.84 -23.54 -0.84
N ILE A 36 5.79 -23.20 0.01
CA ILE A 36 6.66 -24.14 0.71
C ILE A 36 6.60 -23.84 2.20
N ALA A 37 6.33 -24.86 3.01
CA ALA A 37 6.46 -24.77 4.46
C ALA A 37 7.94 -24.72 4.85
N THR A 38 8.29 -23.77 5.73
CA THR A 38 9.66 -23.59 6.22
C THR A 38 9.90 -24.20 7.59
N ASP A 39 8.83 -24.58 8.27
CA ASP A 39 8.83 -25.20 9.59
C ASP A 39 8.14 -26.57 9.57
N PRO A 40 8.48 -27.49 10.50
CA PRO A 40 7.88 -28.81 10.58
C PRO A 40 6.37 -28.79 10.86
N ASP A 41 5.90 -27.78 11.56
CA ASP A 41 4.49 -27.60 11.96
C ASP A 41 3.64 -26.96 10.84
N MET A 42 4.27 -26.61 9.70
CA MET A 42 3.64 -26.00 8.52
C MET A 42 2.85 -24.71 8.84
N THR A 43 3.34 -23.93 9.80
CA THR A 43 2.75 -22.66 10.21
C THR A 43 3.29 -21.48 9.41
N GLU A 44 4.55 -21.58 8.95
CA GLU A 44 5.19 -20.57 8.11
C GLU A 44 5.28 -21.03 6.67
N LEU A 45 4.65 -20.28 5.77
CA LEU A 45 4.65 -20.54 4.33
C LEU A 45 5.42 -19.46 3.59
N LYS A 46 6.42 -19.86 2.81
CA LYS A 46 7.07 -19.00 1.83
C LYS A 46 6.49 -19.21 0.46
N THR A 47 6.35 -18.12 -0.29
CA THR A 47 5.78 -18.13 -1.63
C THR A 47 6.86 -17.84 -2.67
N PHE A 48 6.85 -18.61 -3.76
CA PHE A 48 7.75 -18.44 -4.89
C PHE A 48 6.96 -18.42 -6.20
N PRO A 49 7.30 -17.54 -7.17
CA PRO A 49 6.64 -17.56 -8.46
C PRO A 49 6.97 -18.85 -9.22
N LEU A 50 5.94 -19.61 -9.59
CA LEU A 50 6.09 -20.82 -10.40
C LEU A 50 6.07 -20.44 -11.88
N ARG A 51 7.26 -20.26 -12.47
CA ARG A 51 7.44 -19.88 -13.89
C ARG A 51 8.14 -20.94 -14.72
N HIS A 52 8.80 -21.90 -14.09
CA HIS A 52 9.63 -22.91 -14.71
C HIS A 52 9.46 -24.24 -13.97
N ASN A 53 9.94 -25.32 -14.58
CA ASN A 53 10.03 -26.59 -13.91
C ASN A 53 10.95 -26.49 -12.70
N LEU A 54 10.51 -27.01 -11.57
CA LEU A 54 11.22 -26.96 -10.30
C LEU A 54 11.40 -28.37 -9.77
N LYS A 55 12.53 -28.58 -9.06
CA LYS A 55 12.80 -29.79 -8.33
C LYS A 55 12.78 -29.50 -6.84
N LEU A 56 11.99 -30.25 -6.09
CA LEU A 56 11.91 -30.17 -4.64
C LEU A 56 12.59 -31.35 -3.99
N ALA A 57 13.28 -31.11 -2.88
CA ALA A 57 13.90 -32.12 -2.07
C ALA A 57 12.87 -33.05 -1.40
N PRO A 58 13.24 -34.28 -1.02
CA PRO A 58 12.39 -35.15 -0.23
C PRO A 58 11.91 -34.46 1.06
N ASN A 59 10.69 -34.78 1.48
CA ASN A 59 10.03 -34.23 2.69
C ASN A 59 9.88 -32.71 2.69
N THR A 60 9.82 -32.09 1.53
CA THR A 60 9.42 -30.68 1.39
C THR A 60 7.90 -30.62 1.29
N ALA A 61 7.26 -29.94 2.25
CA ALA A 61 5.83 -29.70 2.21
C ALA A 61 5.52 -28.51 1.29
N PHE A 62 4.68 -28.73 0.27
CA PHE A 62 4.38 -27.71 -0.74
C PHE A 62 2.97 -27.83 -1.30
N ASN A 63 2.50 -26.76 -1.94
CA ASN A 63 1.37 -26.78 -2.86
C ASN A 63 1.45 -25.60 -3.83
N VAL A 64 0.53 -25.54 -4.79
CA VAL A 64 0.51 -24.49 -5.81
C VAL A 64 -0.86 -23.86 -5.89
N ILE A 65 -0.89 -22.52 -5.99
CA ILE A 65 -2.12 -21.75 -6.21
C ILE A 65 -2.03 -20.90 -7.47
N PRO A 66 -3.14 -20.65 -8.17
CA PRO A 66 -3.16 -19.78 -9.33
C PRO A 66 -3.03 -18.30 -8.93
N LEU A 67 -2.21 -17.56 -9.65
CA LEU A 67 -2.19 -16.08 -9.59
C LEU A 67 -3.30 -15.46 -10.43
N ALA A 68 -3.58 -16.07 -11.59
CA ALA A 68 -4.67 -15.69 -12.49
C ALA A 68 -5.96 -16.48 -12.18
N SER A 69 -6.86 -16.59 -13.14
CA SER A 69 -8.14 -17.28 -12.98
C SER A 69 -7.99 -18.80 -12.88
N SER A 70 -6.98 -19.38 -13.54
CA SER A 70 -6.72 -20.81 -13.54
C SER A 70 -5.23 -21.12 -13.78
N LEU A 71 -4.83 -22.31 -13.37
CA LEU A 71 -3.48 -22.86 -13.52
C LEU A 71 -3.57 -24.36 -13.77
N THR A 72 -2.81 -24.87 -14.72
CA THR A 72 -2.55 -26.30 -14.89
C THR A 72 -1.10 -26.58 -14.49
N TRP A 73 -0.91 -27.58 -13.64
CA TRP A 73 0.41 -27.95 -13.17
C TRP A 73 0.50 -29.45 -12.89
N ASN A 74 1.69 -30.00 -12.94
CA ASN A 74 1.95 -31.42 -12.80
C ASN A 74 2.92 -31.70 -11.67
N ILE A 75 2.69 -32.81 -10.96
CA ILE A 75 3.66 -33.44 -10.07
C ILE A 75 4.23 -34.69 -10.79
N LEU A 76 5.54 -34.78 -10.87
CA LEU A 76 6.23 -35.95 -11.38
C LEU A 76 7.17 -36.51 -10.32
N ILE A 77 7.08 -37.81 -10.08
CA ILE A 77 7.97 -38.56 -9.15
C ILE A 77 8.54 -39.82 -9.79
N GLY A 78 9.64 -40.31 -9.25
CA GLY A 78 10.27 -41.55 -9.72
C GLY A 78 9.35 -42.76 -9.55
N LYS A 79 9.26 -43.67 -10.53
CA LYS A 79 8.38 -44.86 -10.51
C LYS A 79 8.54 -45.75 -9.27
N ASN A 80 9.69 -45.71 -8.62
CA ASN A 80 10.00 -46.58 -7.46
C ASN A 80 9.71 -45.87 -6.11
N CYS A 81 9.31 -44.62 -6.12
CA CYS A 81 9.16 -43.82 -4.92
C CYS A 81 7.86 -44.12 -4.16
N CYS A 82 6.78 -44.37 -4.90
CA CYS A 82 5.43 -44.50 -4.32
C CYS A 82 4.65 -45.60 -5.06
N LYS A 83 5.09 -46.85 -4.90
CA LYS A 83 4.37 -48.01 -5.45
C LYS A 83 3.10 -48.21 -4.61
N GLU A 84 1.94 -48.27 -5.26
CA GLU A 84 0.62 -48.59 -4.68
C GLU A 84 -0.02 -47.55 -3.76
N GLN A 85 0.59 -46.36 -3.61
CA GLN A 85 0.03 -45.26 -2.78
C GLN A 85 -0.80 -44.32 -3.64
N GLN A 86 -1.89 -43.81 -3.04
CA GLN A 86 -2.74 -42.77 -3.65
C GLN A 86 -2.21 -41.38 -3.33
N LEU A 87 -2.54 -40.40 -4.14
CA LEU A 87 -2.13 -39.00 -3.92
C LEU A 87 -2.55 -38.45 -2.55
N THR A 88 -3.72 -38.90 -2.05
CA THR A 88 -4.24 -38.53 -0.74
C THR A 88 -3.34 -38.90 0.42
N ASP A 89 -2.53 -39.96 0.27
CA ASP A 89 -1.59 -40.41 1.31
C ASP A 89 -0.44 -39.43 1.53
N PHE A 90 -0.21 -38.53 0.55
CA PHE A 90 0.82 -37.52 0.59
C PHE A 90 0.30 -36.14 0.95
N THR A 91 -0.96 -36.00 1.35
CA THR A 91 -1.54 -34.71 1.74
C THR A 91 -1.47 -34.49 3.24
N LYS A 92 -1.15 -33.28 3.64
CA LYS A 92 -1.17 -32.83 5.04
C LYS A 92 -2.07 -31.60 5.18
N PRO A 93 -3.02 -31.59 6.11
CA PRO A 93 -3.87 -30.42 6.35
C PRO A 93 -3.04 -29.29 6.97
N LEU A 94 -3.36 -28.06 6.57
CA LEU A 94 -2.87 -26.85 7.24
C LEU A 94 -3.71 -26.59 8.48
N SER A 95 -3.06 -26.19 9.58
CA SER A 95 -3.75 -25.74 10.80
C SER A 95 -4.63 -24.52 10.54
N THR A 96 -4.16 -23.62 9.68
CA THR A 96 -4.89 -22.44 9.21
C THR A 96 -4.85 -22.38 7.69
N PRO A 97 -6.00 -22.35 7.00
CA PRO A 97 -6.01 -22.26 5.55
C PRO A 97 -5.29 -21.01 5.04
N TYR A 98 -4.41 -21.17 4.08
CA TYR A 98 -3.77 -20.08 3.39
C TYR A 98 -4.70 -19.48 2.33
N THR A 99 -4.78 -18.16 2.27
CA THR A 99 -5.52 -17.46 1.22
C THR A 99 -4.60 -16.41 0.59
N TYR A 100 -4.33 -16.56 -0.70
CA TYR A 100 -3.58 -15.55 -1.44
C TYR A 100 -4.41 -14.29 -1.62
N GLN A 101 -3.86 -13.19 -1.16
CA GLN A 101 -4.43 -11.87 -1.38
C GLN A 101 -3.52 -11.10 -2.34
N PRO A 102 -3.99 -10.80 -3.55
CA PRO A 102 -3.21 -9.96 -4.45
C PRO A 102 -3.08 -8.55 -3.86
N VAL A 103 -1.97 -7.91 -4.16
CA VAL A 103 -1.80 -6.49 -3.82
C VAL A 103 -2.92 -5.71 -4.50
N SER A 104 -3.71 -5.04 -3.72
CA SER A 104 -4.81 -4.20 -4.19
C SER A 104 -4.73 -2.82 -3.59
N VAL A 105 -5.19 -1.84 -4.31
CA VAL A 105 -5.26 -0.46 -3.84
C VAL A 105 -6.50 -0.31 -2.96
N PRO A 106 -6.41 0.27 -1.74
CA PRO A 106 -7.54 0.41 -0.84
C PRO A 106 -8.64 1.31 -1.40
N PHE A 107 -8.29 2.21 -2.31
CA PHE A 107 -9.21 3.07 -3.06
C PHE A 107 -8.62 3.40 -4.44
N HIS A 108 -9.47 3.83 -5.36
CA HIS A 108 -9.05 4.32 -6.66
C HIS A 108 -9.45 5.77 -6.82
N LEU A 109 -8.48 6.59 -7.14
CA LEU A 109 -8.73 7.94 -7.64
C LEU A 109 -9.41 7.81 -9.01
N ARG A 110 -10.60 8.40 -9.16
CA ARG A 110 -11.36 8.32 -10.40
C ARG A 110 -10.82 9.29 -11.43
N ARG A 111 -10.64 10.54 -11.02
CA ARG A 111 -10.12 11.61 -11.88
C ARG A 111 -9.77 12.85 -11.04
N ILE A 112 -8.87 13.65 -11.54
CA ILE A 112 -8.65 15.03 -11.12
C ILE A 112 -9.56 15.90 -12.00
N LEU A 113 -10.34 16.77 -11.36
CA LEU A 113 -11.23 17.70 -12.04
C LEU A 113 -10.49 18.99 -12.38
N ASP A 114 -9.65 19.46 -11.45
CA ASP A 114 -8.85 20.65 -11.62
C ASP A 114 -7.65 20.65 -10.66
N CYS A 115 -6.59 21.39 -11.04
CA CYS A 115 -5.38 21.53 -10.25
C CYS A 115 -4.77 22.91 -10.56
N TRP A 116 -4.65 23.79 -9.55
CA TRP A 116 -4.10 25.11 -9.75
C TRP A 116 -3.29 25.60 -8.56
N PHE A 117 -2.32 26.42 -8.85
CA PHE A 117 -1.51 27.13 -7.87
C PHE A 117 -2.00 28.55 -7.69
N THR A 118 -2.24 28.95 -6.44
CA THR A 118 -2.71 30.28 -6.09
C THR A 118 -1.62 31.02 -5.33
N LYS A 119 -1.33 32.27 -5.72
CA LYS A 119 -0.47 33.17 -4.98
C LYS A 119 -1.27 34.43 -4.62
N GLN A 120 -1.61 34.57 -3.35
CA GLN A 120 -2.27 35.73 -2.80
C GLN A 120 -1.26 36.61 -2.07
N SER A 121 -1.08 37.84 -2.53
CA SER A 121 -0.14 38.81 -1.92
C SER A 121 -0.79 39.71 -0.87
N LYS A 122 -2.12 39.72 -0.78
CA LYS A 122 -2.90 40.58 0.12
C LYS A 122 -3.94 39.74 0.87
N ALA A 123 -4.41 40.29 1.99
CA ALA A 123 -5.53 39.71 2.71
C ALA A 123 -6.72 39.52 1.76
N CYS A 124 -7.34 38.38 1.78
CA CYS A 124 -8.55 38.08 1.01
C CYS A 124 -9.42 37.06 1.74
N HIS A 125 -10.68 37.07 1.38
CA HIS A 125 -11.66 36.07 1.84
C HIS A 125 -12.40 35.54 0.63
N ILE A 126 -12.40 34.19 0.51
CA ILE A 126 -12.96 33.47 -0.64
C ILE A 126 -13.99 32.49 -0.10
N VAL A 127 -15.23 32.64 -0.50
CA VAL A 127 -16.30 31.68 -0.21
C VAL A 127 -16.40 30.70 -1.36
N GLN A 128 -16.13 29.44 -1.08
CA GLN A 128 -16.26 28.39 -2.09
C GLN A 128 -17.67 27.80 -2.09
N PRO A 129 -18.26 27.59 -3.28
CA PRO A 129 -19.57 26.98 -3.38
C PRO A 129 -19.53 25.51 -2.99
N ALA A 130 -20.64 25.02 -2.46
CA ALA A 130 -20.79 23.61 -2.12
C ALA A 130 -20.69 22.71 -3.37
N HIS A 131 -19.92 21.61 -3.25
CA HIS A 131 -19.82 20.59 -4.28
C HIS A 131 -19.55 19.19 -3.68
N LYS A 132 -19.77 18.15 -4.48
CA LYS A 132 -19.64 16.76 -4.03
C LYS A 132 -18.23 16.16 -4.18
N SER A 133 -17.33 16.88 -4.82
CA SER A 133 -15.96 16.46 -5.04
C SER A 133 -15.09 16.70 -3.81
N TYR A 134 -13.96 16.04 -3.75
CA TYR A 134 -12.95 16.27 -2.73
C TYR A 134 -12.02 17.39 -3.16
N GLU A 135 -11.56 18.17 -2.20
CA GLU A 135 -10.50 19.15 -2.38
C GLU A 135 -9.32 18.83 -1.47
N LEU A 136 -8.13 18.97 -2.02
CA LEU A 136 -6.89 18.97 -1.30
C LEU A 136 -6.30 20.37 -1.41
N ILE A 137 -5.96 20.99 -0.27
CA ILE A 137 -5.20 22.23 -0.22
C ILE A 137 -3.88 21.96 0.48
N TYR A 138 -2.79 22.40 -0.14
CA TYR A 138 -1.42 22.35 0.40
C TYR A 138 -0.80 23.72 0.38
N VAL A 139 -0.30 24.21 1.54
CA VAL A 139 0.32 25.52 1.68
C VAL A 139 1.82 25.44 1.46
N TYR A 140 2.34 26.22 0.50
CA TYR A 140 3.78 26.39 0.26
C TYR A 140 4.38 27.47 1.14
N GLU A 141 3.74 28.65 1.19
CA GLU A 141 4.22 29.82 1.94
C GLU A 141 3.05 30.58 2.57
N GLY A 142 3.33 31.24 3.69
CA GLY A 142 2.33 32.01 4.40
C GLY A 142 1.39 31.14 5.23
N SER A 143 0.19 31.64 5.52
CA SER A 143 -0.84 30.90 6.27
C SER A 143 -2.21 31.06 5.64
N LEU A 144 -3.03 30.03 5.75
CA LEU A 144 -4.37 29.96 5.20
C LEU A 144 -5.35 29.43 6.25
N ASP A 145 -6.36 30.21 6.58
CA ASP A 145 -7.47 29.77 7.41
C ASP A 145 -8.55 29.15 6.53
N ILE A 146 -8.99 27.95 6.86
CA ILE A 146 -10.08 27.23 6.18
C ILE A 146 -11.16 26.96 7.20
N THR A 147 -12.32 27.56 7.00
CA THR A 147 -13.51 27.33 7.82
C THR A 147 -14.44 26.36 7.11
N LEU A 148 -14.65 25.21 7.72
CA LEU A 148 -15.55 24.13 7.30
C LEU A 148 -16.72 24.04 8.29
N SER A 149 -17.72 23.23 7.98
CA SER A 149 -18.82 22.93 8.92
C SER A 149 -18.33 22.28 10.24
N SER A 150 -17.18 21.64 10.22
CA SER A 150 -16.52 21.02 11.39
C SER A 150 -15.70 21.99 12.25
N GLY A 151 -15.46 23.21 11.79
CA GLY A 151 -14.64 24.22 12.48
C GLY A 151 -13.62 24.87 11.55
N THR A 152 -12.77 25.74 12.12
CA THR A 152 -11.71 26.44 11.41
C THR A 152 -10.37 25.76 11.63
N ASN A 153 -9.64 25.52 10.54
CA ASN A 153 -8.27 25.01 10.53
C ASN A 153 -7.33 26.09 9.99
N THR A 154 -6.26 26.40 10.70
CA THR A 154 -5.20 27.29 10.23
C THR A 154 -4.05 26.43 9.70
N LEU A 155 -3.81 26.51 8.39
CA LEU A 155 -2.72 25.81 7.72
C LEU A 155 -1.47 26.68 7.70
N GLN A 156 -0.34 26.12 8.12
CA GLN A 156 1.00 26.68 8.06
C GLN A 156 1.75 26.17 6.82
N PRO A 157 2.93 26.72 6.48
CA PRO A 157 3.73 26.18 5.40
C PRO A 157 3.97 24.67 5.56
N HIS A 158 3.80 23.95 4.47
CA HIS A 158 3.87 22.48 4.37
C HIS A 158 2.72 21.72 5.03
N ASP A 159 1.68 22.41 5.48
CA ASP A 159 0.45 21.75 5.90
C ASP A 159 -0.46 21.47 4.71
N LEU A 160 -1.19 20.37 4.84
CA LEU A 160 -2.17 19.89 3.86
C LEU A 160 -3.46 19.53 4.58
N ILE A 161 -4.59 19.83 3.95
CA ILE A 161 -5.92 19.37 4.36
C ILE A 161 -6.65 18.78 3.17
N ILE A 162 -7.45 17.74 3.44
CA ILE A 162 -8.39 17.17 2.48
C ILE A 162 -9.79 17.30 3.05
N TYR A 163 -10.69 17.86 2.29
CA TYR A 163 -12.07 18.02 2.71
C TYR A 163 -13.04 17.73 1.56
N ARG A 164 -14.26 17.47 1.94
CA ARG A 164 -15.39 17.40 1.03
C ARG A 164 -16.40 18.40 1.53
N SER A 165 -16.53 19.48 0.83
CA SER A 165 -17.23 20.64 1.36
C SER A 165 -18.65 20.76 0.85
N ASP A 166 -19.58 20.91 1.78
CA ASP A 166 -20.87 21.51 1.48
C ASP A 166 -20.73 23.03 1.33
N LYS A 167 -19.74 23.64 2.00
CA LYS A 167 -19.32 25.04 1.89
C LYS A 167 -17.97 25.21 2.59
N ALA A 168 -17.03 25.90 1.98
CA ALA A 168 -15.75 26.24 2.60
C ALA A 168 -15.46 27.73 2.44
N ASP A 169 -14.99 28.36 3.53
CA ASP A 169 -14.55 29.74 3.53
C ASP A 169 -13.04 29.79 3.75
N LEU A 170 -12.31 30.34 2.79
CA LEU A 170 -10.86 30.50 2.86
C LEU A 170 -10.51 31.95 3.20
N SER A 171 -9.60 32.16 4.13
CA SER A 171 -9.12 33.47 4.55
C SER A 171 -7.60 33.54 4.59
N VAL A 172 -7.03 34.48 3.89
CA VAL A 172 -5.59 34.80 3.89
C VAL A 172 -5.40 36.14 4.59
N GLN A 173 -4.53 36.18 5.61
CA GLN A 173 -4.26 37.40 6.38
C GLN A 173 -3.11 38.24 5.77
N ASN A 174 -1.96 37.62 5.52
CA ASN A 174 -0.70 38.33 5.19
C ASN A 174 0.00 37.79 3.94
N GLY A 175 -0.76 37.29 2.99
CA GLY A 175 -0.19 36.62 1.83
C GLY A 175 0.01 35.12 2.05
N CYS A 176 -0.27 34.36 1.02
CA CYS A 176 -0.17 32.89 1.05
C CYS A 176 0.00 32.37 -0.38
N SER A 177 0.79 31.32 -0.53
CA SER A 177 0.82 30.53 -1.76
C SER A 177 0.43 29.09 -1.46
N TYR A 178 -0.52 28.56 -2.23
CA TYR A 178 -1.06 27.23 -2.01
C TYR A 178 -1.49 26.54 -3.30
N LEU A 179 -1.41 25.23 -3.27
CA LEU A 179 -1.92 24.34 -4.32
C LEU A 179 -3.33 23.89 -3.95
N THR A 180 -4.24 23.92 -4.90
CA THR A 180 -5.57 23.31 -4.78
C THR A 180 -5.71 22.22 -5.81
N VAL A 181 -6.21 21.04 -5.40
CA VAL A 181 -6.53 19.93 -6.29
C VAL A 181 -7.95 19.47 -6.01
N VAL A 182 -8.80 19.51 -7.04
CA VAL A 182 -10.18 19.02 -6.97
C VAL A 182 -10.27 17.67 -7.65
N PHE A 183 -10.81 16.66 -6.95
CA PHE A 183 -10.78 15.29 -7.44
C PHE A 183 -11.98 14.46 -7.00
N GLU A 184 -12.18 13.33 -7.68
CA GLU A 184 -13.17 12.32 -7.34
C GLU A 184 -12.51 10.96 -7.07
N VAL A 185 -13.01 10.25 -6.08
CA VAL A 185 -12.59 8.88 -5.77
C VAL A 185 -13.72 7.89 -6.04
N ASN A 186 -13.35 6.72 -6.51
CA ASN A 186 -14.30 5.62 -6.69
C ASN A 186 -14.29 4.76 -5.42
N HIS A 187 -15.04 5.18 -4.39
CA HIS A 187 -15.03 4.51 -3.11
C HIS A 187 -16.42 4.38 -2.49
N ARG A 188 -16.69 3.21 -1.88
CA ARG A 188 -17.90 2.95 -1.09
C ARG A 188 -17.78 3.42 0.36
N ARG A 189 -16.58 3.73 0.87
CA ARG A 189 -16.31 4.20 2.24
C ARG A 189 -15.75 5.62 2.20
N SER A 190 -16.12 6.46 3.15
CA SER A 190 -15.52 7.80 3.29
C SER A 190 -14.01 7.69 3.60
N LEU A 191 -13.23 8.62 3.09
CA LEU A 191 -11.82 8.74 3.47
C LEU A 191 -11.77 9.18 4.94
N HIS A 192 -11.16 8.36 5.79
CA HIS A 192 -11.03 8.68 7.24
C HIS A 192 -10.09 9.84 7.54
N ILE A 193 -9.41 10.35 6.51
CA ILE A 193 -8.44 11.45 6.59
C ILE A 193 -9.06 12.82 6.34
N LEU A 194 -10.39 12.92 6.19
CA LEU A 194 -11.06 14.17 5.89
C LEU A 194 -11.08 15.13 7.09
N ASN A 195 -10.94 16.43 6.78
CA ASN A 195 -11.01 17.54 7.73
C ASN A 195 -9.89 17.53 8.80
N HIS A 196 -8.84 16.76 8.58
CA HIS A 196 -7.63 16.76 9.40
C HIS A 196 -6.51 17.49 8.69
N THR A 197 -5.77 18.30 9.45
CA THR A 197 -4.54 18.94 8.96
C THR A 197 -3.37 17.98 9.13
N PHE A 198 -2.58 17.80 8.06
CA PHE A 198 -1.39 16.98 8.03
C PHE A 198 -0.18 17.84 7.69
N HIS A 199 0.90 17.70 8.46
CA HIS A 199 2.18 18.26 8.08
C HIS A 199 2.89 17.30 7.11
N CYS A 200 3.19 17.78 5.89
CA CYS A 200 3.74 16.96 4.83
C CYS A 200 5.20 16.62 5.06
N THR A 201 5.54 15.35 4.96
CA THR A 201 6.94 14.91 4.92
C THR A 201 7.65 15.46 3.67
N SER A 202 8.99 15.43 3.67
CA SER A 202 9.78 15.83 2.49
C SER A 202 9.42 15.04 1.23
N GLU A 203 9.05 13.77 1.38
CA GLU A 203 8.59 12.91 0.30
C GLU A 203 7.25 13.40 -0.28
N MET A 204 6.26 13.66 0.57
CA MET A 204 4.96 14.20 0.15
C MET A 204 5.12 15.56 -0.55
N GLN A 205 5.99 16.43 -0.04
CA GLN A 205 6.28 17.73 -0.64
C GLN A 205 6.85 17.58 -2.06
N GLN A 206 7.79 16.65 -2.27
CA GLN A 206 8.35 16.36 -3.59
C GLN A 206 7.30 15.84 -4.57
N ILE A 207 6.39 14.98 -4.12
CA ILE A 207 5.32 14.45 -4.97
C ILE A 207 4.32 15.55 -5.35
N LEU A 208 3.93 16.40 -4.39
CA LEU A 208 3.05 17.54 -4.64
C LEU A 208 3.70 18.55 -5.62
N TRP A 209 5.01 18.75 -5.51
CA TRP A 209 5.77 19.57 -6.46
C TRP A 209 5.75 18.96 -7.88
N LYS A 210 5.97 17.65 -8.01
CA LYS A 210 5.87 16.95 -9.30
C LYS A 210 4.45 17.07 -9.88
N LEU A 211 3.43 16.93 -9.06
CA LEU A 211 2.03 17.09 -9.48
C LEU A 211 1.76 18.49 -10.02
N LEU A 212 2.31 19.54 -9.36
CA LEU A 212 2.18 20.92 -9.82
C LEU A 212 2.88 21.13 -11.15
N ILE A 213 4.14 20.68 -11.30
CA ILE A 213 4.87 20.79 -12.58
C ILE A 213 4.11 20.08 -13.69
N GLU A 214 3.64 18.85 -13.43
CA GLU A 214 2.91 18.06 -14.42
C GLU A 214 1.60 18.72 -14.83
N SER A 215 0.93 19.49 -13.95
CA SER A 215 -0.31 20.19 -14.27
C SER A 215 -0.13 21.32 -15.31
N GLU A 216 1.09 21.82 -15.48
CA GLU A 216 1.45 22.83 -16.49
C GLU A 216 1.89 22.20 -17.83
N GLU A 217 2.17 20.89 -17.82
CA GLU A 217 2.57 20.13 -19.01
C GLU A 217 1.37 19.71 -19.85
N HIS A 218 1.60 19.49 -21.15
CA HIS A 218 0.54 19.12 -22.11
C HIS A 218 0.90 17.83 -22.87
N SER A 219 1.47 16.85 -22.16
CA SER A 219 1.78 15.55 -22.75
C SER A 219 0.56 14.61 -22.77
N TYR A 220 0.62 13.58 -23.59
CA TYR A 220 -0.42 12.55 -23.64
C TYR A 220 -0.64 11.86 -22.28
N TYR A 221 0.42 11.79 -21.45
CA TYR A 221 0.40 11.08 -20.16
C TYR A 221 0.17 11.99 -18.96
N THR A 222 0.10 13.30 -19.12
CA THR A 222 -0.03 14.28 -18.04
C THR A 222 -1.14 13.93 -17.04
N HIS A 223 -2.35 13.72 -17.51
CA HIS A 223 -3.47 13.39 -16.62
C HIS A 223 -3.25 12.07 -15.85
N THR A 224 -2.63 11.08 -16.49
CA THR A 224 -2.33 9.80 -15.84
C THR A 224 -1.27 9.95 -14.76
N LEU A 225 -0.20 10.71 -15.04
CA LEU A 225 0.85 11.00 -14.07
C LEU A 225 0.32 11.80 -12.88
N MET A 226 -0.49 12.82 -13.13
CA MET A 226 -1.13 13.59 -12.05
C MET A 226 -1.98 12.70 -11.15
N VAL A 227 -2.77 11.78 -11.72
CA VAL A 227 -3.56 10.79 -10.95
C VAL A 227 -2.65 9.90 -10.12
N CYS A 228 -1.52 9.42 -10.66
CA CYS A 228 -0.56 8.60 -9.92
C CYS A 228 0.07 9.38 -8.76
N TYR A 229 0.51 10.61 -8.96
CA TYR A 229 1.08 11.46 -7.92
C TYR A 229 0.08 11.75 -6.80
N LEU A 230 -1.14 12.12 -7.14
CA LEU A 230 -2.18 12.37 -6.13
C LEU A 230 -2.55 11.08 -5.38
N GLN A 231 -2.64 9.95 -6.07
CA GLN A 231 -2.89 8.64 -5.47
C GLN A 231 -1.80 8.27 -4.45
N GLU A 232 -0.54 8.53 -4.78
CA GLU A 232 0.61 8.29 -3.91
C GLU A 232 0.55 9.16 -2.65
N VAL A 233 0.31 10.47 -2.78
CA VAL A 233 0.13 11.38 -1.64
C VAL A 233 -1.00 10.91 -0.71
N LEU A 234 -2.16 10.54 -1.27
CA LEU A 234 -3.29 10.08 -0.48
C LEU A 234 -2.97 8.78 0.28
N LEU A 235 -2.23 7.85 -0.33
CA LEU A 235 -1.79 6.62 0.34
C LEU A 235 -0.81 6.89 1.47
N LEU A 236 0.17 7.80 1.29
CA LEU A 236 1.11 8.20 2.32
C LEU A 236 0.40 8.86 3.52
N ILE A 237 -0.60 9.72 3.26
CA ILE A 237 -1.40 10.34 4.32
C ILE A 237 -2.20 9.27 5.09
N MET A 238 -2.82 8.31 4.39
CA MET A 238 -3.57 7.22 5.04
C MET A 238 -2.66 6.35 5.90
N GLN A 239 -1.48 5.99 5.40
CA GLN A 239 -0.48 5.22 6.15
C GLN A 239 -0.02 5.98 7.40
N PHE A 240 0.26 7.28 7.28
CA PHE A 240 0.63 8.14 8.39
C PHE A 240 -0.50 8.19 9.44
N TYR A 241 -1.73 8.39 9.01
CA TYR A 241 -2.91 8.47 9.89
C TYR A 241 -3.16 7.15 10.64
N GLU A 242 -3.04 6.01 9.96
CA GLU A 242 -3.16 4.69 10.59
C GLU A 242 -2.06 4.46 11.64
N THR A 243 -0.82 4.83 11.31
CA THR A 243 0.32 4.70 12.25
C THR A 243 0.11 5.53 13.51
N MET A 244 -0.39 6.76 13.39
CA MET A 244 -0.69 7.63 14.53
C MET A 244 -1.82 7.05 15.40
N ASN A 245 -2.89 6.54 14.80
CA ASN A 245 -4.01 5.94 15.52
C ASN A 245 -3.63 4.61 16.20
N HIS A 246 -2.81 3.78 15.56
CA HIS A 246 -2.27 2.55 16.19
C HIS A 246 -1.35 2.86 17.37
N LYS A 247 -0.54 3.91 17.32
CA LYS A 247 0.25 4.35 18.47
C LYS A 247 -0.63 4.73 19.66
N THR A 248 -1.75 5.39 19.42
CA THR A 248 -2.69 5.78 20.49
C THR A 248 -3.35 4.58 21.17
N LEU A 249 -3.58 3.48 20.45
CA LEU A 249 -4.13 2.23 21.00
C LEU A 249 -3.10 1.35 21.72
N LEU A 250 -1.80 1.50 21.41
CA LEU A 250 -0.70 0.70 21.99
C LEU A 250 -0.02 1.39 23.19
N THR A 251 -0.32 2.66 23.47
CA THR A 251 0.27 3.42 24.58
C THR A 251 -0.15 2.93 25.96
N ASP A 252 -1.16 2.08 26.05
CA ASP A 252 -1.58 1.53 27.36
C ASP A 252 -0.82 0.28 27.82
N SER A 253 0.09 -0.31 27.04
CA SER A 253 0.74 -1.56 27.47
C SER A 253 2.21 -1.82 27.13
N LYS A 254 2.92 -1.04 26.30
CA LYS A 254 4.36 -1.30 25.97
C LYS A 254 5.19 -0.07 25.56
N SER A 255 4.99 1.09 26.16
CA SER A 255 5.44 2.37 25.56
C SER A 255 6.94 2.69 25.68
N ALA A 256 7.70 2.20 26.66
CA ALA A 256 9.06 2.71 26.90
C ALA A 256 10.18 2.14 26.00
N GLN A 257 10.03 0.93 25.47
CA GLN A 257 11.08 0.30 24.62
C GLN A 257 10.95 0.63 23.13
N ASN A 258 9.72 0.86 22.64
CA ASN A 258 9.48 1.21 21.23
C ASN A 258 9.75 2.69 20.93
N ASP A 259 9.64 3.58 21.92
CA ASP A 259 9.91 5.00 21.74
C ASP A 259 11.38 5.26 21.48
N LEU A 260 12.29 4.59 22.22
CA LEU A 260 13.72 4.70 22.02
C LEU A 260 14.17 4.19 20.63
N LEU A 261 13.61 3.06 20.17
CA LEU A 261 13.91 2.50 18.85
C LEU A 261 13.42 3.42 17.73
N SER A 262 12.23 4.00 17.89
CA SER A 262 11.65 4.96 16.93
C SER A 262 12.43 6.26 16.87
N GLU A 263 12.96 6.72 18.03
CA GLU A 263 13.79 7.90 18.15
C GLU A 263 15.18 7.68 17.51
N ILE A 264 15.77 6.51 17.73
CA ILE A 264 17.03 6.09 17.07
C ILE A 264 16.84 5.99 15.55
N LEU A 265 15.77 5.38 15.09
CA LEU A 265 15.48 5.26 13.64
C LEU A 265 15.21 6.63 13.00
N ALA A 266 14.49 7.52 13.67
CA ALA A 266 14.27 8.89 13.21
C ALA A 266 15.58 9.70 13.16
N TYR A 267 16.45 9.53 14.18
CA TYR A 267 17.77 10.14 14.23
C TYR A 267 18.67 9.62 13.11
N MET A 268 18.71 8.30 12.89
CA MET A 268 19.46 7.68 11.81
C MET A 268 18.97 8.14 10.43
N ASN A 269 17.66 8.19 10.21
CA ASN A 269 17.08 8.66 8.94
C ASN A 269 17.39 10.15 8.68
N LYS A 270 17.45 10.98 9.71
CA LYS A 270 17.78 12.40 9.57
C LYS A 270 19.26 12.65 9.21
N ARG A 271 20.14 11.68 9.49
CA ARG A 271 21.60 11.79 9.28
C ARG A 271 22.17 10.75 8.31
N LEU A 272 21.33 10.13 7.48
CA LEU A 272 21.77 9.11 6.50
C LEU A 272 22.86 9.59 5.55
N THR A 273 23.06 10.90 5.39
CA THR A 273 24.09 11.50 4.52
C THR A 273 25.34 11.97 5.27
N GLU A 274 25.36 11.88 6.62
CA GLU A 274 26.51 12.29 7.44
C GLU A 274 27.27 11.06 7.95
N PRO A 275 28.61 11.09 8.04
CA PRO A 275 29.37 10.00 8.65
C PRO A 275 29.05 9.96 10.15
N LEU A 276 28.34 8.91 10.57
CA LEU A 276 28.02 8.67 11.98
C LEU A 276 29.22 8.02 12.69
N THR A 277 29.60 8.55 13.84
CA THR A 277 30.58 7.93 14.75
C THR A 277 29.85 7.22 15.90
N ILE A 278 30.56 6.28 16.58
CA ILE A 278 30.01 5.55 17.73
C ILE A 278 29.65 6.50 18.88
N GLU A 279 30.24 7.70 18.93
CA GLU A 279 30.00 8.73 19.96
C GLU A 279 28.72 9.54 19.68
N ASP A 280 28.13 9.38 18.50
CA ASP A 280 26.88 10.07 18.09
C ASP A 280 25.61 9.24 18.36
N ILE A 281 25.75 7.98 18.83
CA ILE A 281 24.68 7.06 19.19
C ILE A 281 24.63 6.92 20.72
#